data_b6649028304800b1160c744bd5ed6745
#
_entry.id   b6649028304800b1160c744bd5ed6745
#
_cell.length_a   1.000
_cell.length_b   1.000
_cell.length_c   1.000
_cell.angle_alpha   90.00
_cell.angle_beta   90.00
_cell.angle_gamma   90.00
#
_symmetry.space_group_name_H-M   'P 1'
#
loop_
_entity.id
_entity.type
_entity.pdbx_description
1 polymer ?
#
loop_
_entity_poly.entity_id
_entity_poly.type
_entity_poly.pdbx_seq_one_letter_code
_entity_poly.pdbx_strand_id
1 'polypeptide(L)'
;MVIKAIQYNRFGDEKVLDLVNIISESLGMNQVRVKVFAVGLNPIDYKTFEGAKPLRFLSFLTKLKQPGRWFESKSSLFPRGVARDFAGVITEIGEGVSRFSVGDKVFGTIISDPGLGTKKGALATEICVSESEIALKPENIDMNHAATMGVASLTVGGAFRRINLNSKDVVVISAASGGIGSIAVQYAVAKGATVIGIASKNNAEYLESLGAIPVSYEEDVQKSLLSVAPKPITKFLDCYGGDYVKLAFSLGLKGTSIGTLVPSP
;
A
#
# COMPACT_ATOMS: atom_id res chain seq x y z
N MET A 1 26.11 15.05 -3.68
CA MET A 1 26.40 14.04 -2.65
C MET A 1 26.25 12.66 -3.28
N VAL A 2 27.05 11.67 -2.88
CA VAL A 2 26.91 10.27 -3.32
C VAL A 2 26.07 9.53 -2.29
N ILE A 3 25.05 8.80 -2.74
CA ILE A 3 24.14 8.00 -1.91
C ILE A 3 24.16 6.54 -2.37
N LYS A 4 23.84 5.62 -1.47
CA LYS A 4 23.69 4.20 -1.79
C LYS A 4 22.22 3.89 -2.04
N ALA A 5 21.93 3.09 -3.08
CA ALA A 5 20.58 2.65 -3.41
C ALA A 5 20.60 1.21 -3.94
N ILE A 6 19.47 0.51 -3.82
CA ILE A 6 19.24 -0.75 -4.51
C ILE A 6 18.47 -0.45 -5.79
N GLN A 7 19.01 -0.93 -6.92
CA GLN A 7 18.41 -0.77 -8.25
C GLN A 7 18.47 -2.07 -9.04
N TYR A 8 17.66 -2.14 -10.09
CA TYR A 8 17.69 -3.23 -11.07
C TYR A 8 17.64 -2.69 -12.50
N ASN A 9 18.32 -3.40 -13.42
CA ASN A 9 18.50 -3.03 -14.83
C ASN A 9 17.76 -3.96 -15.81
N ARG A 10 17.13 -5.02 -15.29
CA ARG A 10 16.30 -5.98 -16.05
C ARG A 10 15.30 -6.62 -15.11
N PHE A 11 14.24 -7.19 -15.65
CA PHE A 11 13.33 -8.01 -14.85
C PHE A 11 13.96 -9.35 -14.52
N GLY A 12 13.66 -9.90 -13.35
CA GLY A 12 14.14 -11.20 -12.88
C GLY A 12 13.86 -11.43 -11.40
N ASP A 13 14.48 -12.48 -10.85
CA ASP A 13 14.46 -12.79 -9.44
C ASP A 13 15.31 -11.78 -8.62
N GLU A 14 15.48 -12.00 -7.34
CA GLU A 14 16.24 -11.11 -6.43
C GLU A 14 17.70 -10.88 -6.85
N LYS A 15 18.26 -11.72 -7.72
CA LYS A 15 19.64 -11.60 -8.24
C LYS A 15 19.83 -10.46 -9.23
N VAL A 16 18.73 -9.82 -9.66
CA VAL A 16 18.82 -8.62 -10.49
C VAL A 16 19.03 -7.34 -9.69
N LEU A 17 19.00 -7.43 -8.36
CA LEU A 17 19.12 -6.31 -7.44
C LEU A 17 20.59 -6.00 -7.15
N ASP A 18 21.01 -4.80 -7.49
CA ASP A 18 22.37 -4.32 -7.29
C ASP A 18 22.42 -3.18 -6.27
N LEU A 19 23.38 -3.23 -5.34
CA LEU A 19 23.72 -2.08 -4.51
C LEU A 19 24.63 -1.15 -5.31
N VAL A 20 24.14 0.05 -5.59
CA VAL A 20 24.84 1.04 -6.41
C VAL A 20 25.09 2.34 -5.66
N ASN A 21 26.14 3.04 -6.08
CA ASN A 21 26.36 4.43 -5.69
C ASN A 21 25.80 5.34 -6.80
N ILE A 22 24.91 6.25 -6.41
CA ILE A 22 24.32 7.21 -7.34
C ILE A 22 24.54 8.64 -6.83
N ILE A 23 24.47 9.60 -7.74
CA ILE A 23 24.52 11.01 -7.36
C ILE A 23 23.14 11.42 -6.87
N SER A 24 23.07 12.01 -5.67
CA SER A 24 21.85 12.61 -5.15
C SER A 24 21.39 13.75 -6.05
N GLU A 25 20.12 13.75 -6.38
CA GLU A 25 19.53 14.77 -7.28
C GLU A 25 19.40 16.12 -6.55
N SER A 26 19.41 17.21 -7.32
CA SER A 26 18.96 18.51 -6.81
C SER A 26 17.49 18.50 -6.50
N LEU A 27 17.05 19.21 -5.46
CA LEU A 27 15.65 19.36 -5.14
C LEU A 27 14.93 20.17 -6.23
N GLY A 28 13.79 19.65 -6.64
CA GLY A 28 12.83 20.38 -7.44
C GLY A 28 11.88 21.21 -6.56
N MET A 29 11.00 21.97 -7.23
CA MET A 29 9.93 22.71 -6.56
C MET A 29 9.00 21.76 -5.79
N ASN A 30 8.59 22.14 -4.57
CA ASN A 30 7.73 21.37 -3.66
C ASN A 30 8.29 19.97 -3.29
N GLN A 31 9.61 19.78 -3.36
CA GLN A 31 10.28 18.55 -2.95
C GLN A 31 11.07 18.73 -1.65
N VAL A 32 11.20 17.65 -0.92
CA VAL A 32 12.05 17.54 0.25
C VAL A 32 13.06 16.42 0.08
N ARG A 33 14.22 16.58 0.69
CA ARG A 33 15.23 15.53 0.83
C ARG A 33 15.04 14.83 2.16
N VAL A 34 14.92 13.51 2.12
CA VAL A 34 14.72 12.70 3.32
C VAL A 34 15.87 11.73 3.48
N LYS A 35 16.57 11.81 4.62
CA LYS A 35 17.46 10.75 5.07
C LYS A 35 16.62 9.57 5.53
N VAL A 36 16.72 8.43 4.86
CA VAL A 36 15.90 7.26 5.13
C VAL A 36 16.44 6.48 6.32
N PHE A 37 15.57 6.14 7.26
CA PHE A 37 15.86 5.33 8.45
C PHE A 37 15.27 3.93 8.37
N ALA A 38 14.10 3.80 7.76
CA ALA A 38 13.41 2.53 7.57
C ALA A 38 12.67 2.51 6.24
N VAL A 39 12.52 1.31 5.67
CA VAL A 39 11.82 1.06 4.41
C VAL A 39 10.82 -0.06 4.61
N GLY A 40 9.57 0.16 4.20
CA GLY A 40 8.53 -0.85 4.16
C GLY A 40 8.57 -1.60 2.82
N LEU A 41 8.55 -2.94 2.87
CA LEU A 41 8.46 -3.79 1.69
C LEU A 41 7.04 -4.31 1.52
N ASN A 42 6.55 -4.24 0.30
CA ASN A 42 5.21 -4.67 -0.08
C ASN A 42 5.26 -5.74 -1.18
N PRO A 43 4.25 -6.62 -1.29
CA PRO A 43 4.19 -7.60 -2.37
C PRO A 43 4.30 -7.00 -3.77
N ILE A 44 3.88 -5.75 -3.96
CA ILE A 44 3.99 -5.05 -5.23
C ILE A 44 5.44 -4.75 -5.61
N ASP A 45 6.35 -4.60 -4.65
CA ASP A 45 7.74 -4.25 -4.91
C ASP A 45 8.46 -5.41 -5.60
N TYR A 46 8.35 -6.64 -5.06
CA TYR A 46 8.98 -7.81 -5.71
C TYR A 46 8.29 -8.19 -7.03
N LYS A 47 6.95 -8.15 -7.09
CA LYS A 47 6.20 -8.40 -8.34
C LYS A 47 6.60 -7.44 -9.46
N THR A 48 7.05 -6.24 -9.10
CA THR A 48 7.48 -5.23 -10.07
C THR A 48 8.84 -5.56 -10.66
N PHE A 49 9.86 -5.87 -9.85
CA PHE A 49 11.16 -6.22 -10.41
C PHE A 49 11.18 -7.62 -11.06
N GLU A 50 10.34 -8.55 -10.63
CA GLU A 50 10.11 -9.81 -11.33
C GLU A 50 9.46 -9.63 -12.71
N GLY A 51 8.84 -8.48 -12.94
CA GLY A 51 8.14 -8.17 -14.19
C GLY A 51 6.87 -9.00 -14.36
N ALA A 52 6.08 -9.16 -13.30
CA ALA A 52 4.86 -9.94 -13.29
C ALA A 52 3.92 -9.56 -14.44
N LYS A 53 3.42 -10.56 -15.19
CA LYS A 53 2.61 -10.36 -16.42
C LYS A 53 1.45 -9.39 -16.26
N PRO A 54 0.63 -9.44 -15.18
CA PRO A 54 -0.45 -8.47 -14.99
C PRO A 54 0.03 -7.03 -14.89
N LEU A 55 1.18 -6.79 -14.25
CA LEU A 55 1.76 -5.45 -14.12
C LEU A 55 2.30 -4.93 -15.46
N ARG A 56 2.94 -5.79 -16.24
CA ARG A 56 3.40 -5.44 -17.60
C ARG A 56 2.22 -5.11 -18.52
N PHE A 57 1.11 -5.85 -18.41
CA PHE A 57 -0.11 -5.56 -19.14
C PHE A 57 -0.73 -4.21 -18.72
N LEU A 58 -0.76 -3.90 -17.41
CA LEU A 58 -1.21 -2.60 -16.92
C LEU A 58 -0.35 -1.45 -17.47
N SER A 59 0.97 -1.62 -17.49
CA SER A 59 1.89 -0.64 -18.10
C SER A 59 1.59 -0.44 -19.58
N PHE A 60 1.33 -1.50 -20.32
CA PHE A 60 0.93 -1.43 -21.74
C PHE A 60 -0.38 -0.67 -21.95
N LEU A 61 -1.42 -0.97 -21.15
CA LEU A 61 -2.71 -0.26 -21.21
C LEU A 61 -2.56 1.23 -20.87
N THR A 62 -1.68 1.57 -19.93
CA THR A 62 -1.41 2.97 -19.58
C THR A 62 -0.76 3.71 -20.76
N LYS A 63 0.17 3.09 -21.46
CA LYS A 63 0.77 3.64 -22.68
C LYS A 63 -0.26 3.87 -23.79
N LEU A 64 -1.20 2.93 -23.98
CA LEU A 64 -2.29 3.08 -24.94
C LEU A 64 -3.16 4.31 -24.66
N LYS A 65 -3.40 4.63 -23.39
CA LYS A 65 -4.17 5.81 -22.99
C LYS A 65 -3.40 7.12 -23.03
N GLN A 66 -2.07 7.06 -23.13
CA GLN A 66 -1.18 8.23 -23.16
C GLN A 66 -0.20 8.12 -24.36
N PRO A 67 -0.62 8.47 -25.58
CA PRO A 67 0.17 8.28 -26.80
C PRO A 67 1.55 8.93 -26.78
N GLY A 68 1.73 10.05 -26.05
CA GLY A 68 3.03 10.69 -25.85
C GLY A 68 4.10 9.81 -25.20
N ARG A 69 3.69 8.78 -24.46
CA ARG A 69 4.60 7.81 -23.80
C ARG A 69 5.10 6.70 -24.73
N TRP A 70 4.58 6.60 -25.96
CA TRP A 70 5.04 5.62 -26.97
C TRP A 70 6.46 5.88 -27.43
N PHE A 71 6.88 7.14 -27.39
CA PHE A 71 8.23 7.56 -27.81
C PHE A 71 9.25 7.49 -26.67
N GLU A 72 8.84 7.07 -25.44
CA GLU A 72 9.78 6.81 -24.38
C GLU A 72 10.67 5.63 -24.78
N SER A 73 11.96 5.89 -24.93
CA SER A 73 12.98 4.91 -25.33
C SER A 73 13.06 3.75 -24.31
N LYS A 74 13.50 2.57 -24.76
CA LYS A 74 13.80 1.45 -23.84
C LYS A 74 14.83 1.83 -22.77
N SER A 75 15.69 2.80 -23.04
CA SER A 75 16.66 3.35 -22.07
C SER A 75 16.00 4.15 -20.94
N SER A 76 14.73 4.55 -21.07
CA SER A 76 13.97 5.18 -19.99
C SER A 76 13.32 4.16 -19.04
N LEU A 77 13.28 2.87 -19.41
CA LEU A 77 12.68 1.83 -18.60
C LEU A 77 13.54 1.47 -17.38
N PHE A 78 14.85 1.45 -17.54
CA PHE A 78 15.85 1.11 -16.50
C PHE A 78 16.94 2.19 -16.42
N PRO A 79 17.68 2.31 -15.29
CA PRO A 79 17.51 1.57 -14.04
C PRO A 79 16.24 1.95 -13.29
N ARG A 80 15.78 1.06 -12.37
CA ARG A 80 14.67 1.32 -11.45
C ARG A 80 15.07 0.99 -10.03
N GLY A 81 14.57 1.79 -9.10
CA GLY A 81 14.73 1.56 -7.69
C GLY A 81 13.71 0.57 -7.13
N VAL A 82 13.93 0.15 -5.90
CA VAL A 82 13.11 -0.82 -5.17
C VAL A 82 12.44 -0.16 -3.98
N ALA A 83 11.28 -0.69 -3.60
CA ALA A 83 10.42 -0.24 -2.52
C ALA A 83 9.81 1.17 -2.75
N ARG A 84 8.76 1.43 -2.02
CA ARG A 84 8.00 2.67 -2.09
C ARG A 84 7.86 3.34 -0.75
N ASP A 85 7.63 2.53 0.29
CA ASP A 85 7.33 3.00 1.63
C ASP A 85 8.60 3.28 2.40
N PHE A 86 8.61 4.39 3.11
CA PHE A 86 9.77 4.81 3.90
C PHE A 86 9.35 5.62 5.12
N ALA A 87 10.27 5.71 6.08
CA ALA A 87 10.27 6.70 7.13
C ALA A 87 11.69 7.26 7.31
N GLY A 88 11.77 8.53 7.65
CA GLY A 88 13.05 9.21 7.76
C GLY A 88 12.93 10.61 8.34
N VAL A 89 14.00 11.38 8.16
CA VAL A 89 14.09 12.78 8.63
C VAL A 89 14.39 13.69 7.46
N ILE A 90 13.69 14.80 7.37
CA ILE A 90 13.95 15.83 6.35
C ILE A 90 15.28 16.51 6.63
N THR A 91 16.17 16.49 5.64
CA THR A 91 17.50 17.14 5.72
C THR A 91 17.59 18.41 4.89
N GLU A 92 16.71 18.57 3.89
CA GLU A 92 16.68 19.75 3.02
C GLU A 92 15.27 19.94 2.47
N ILE A 93 14.85 21.19 2.28
CA ILE A 93 13.57 21.56 1.67
C ILE A 93 13.81 22.38 0.41
N GLY A 94 13.06 22.09 -0.64
CA GLY A 94 13.08 22.82 -1.91
C GLY A 94 12.17 24.03 -1.89
N GLU A 95 12.26 24.84 -2.94
CA GLU A 95 11.38 25.99 -3.12
C GLU A 95 9.89 25.55 -3.16
N GLY A 96 9.01 26.33 -2.54
CA GLY A 96 7.57 26.11 -2.48
C GLY A 96 7.11 25.15 -1.38
N VAL A 97 8.00 24.45 -0.68
CA VAL A 97 7.63 23.63 0.48
C VAL A 97 7.17 24.50 1.63
N SER A 98 5.95 24.28 2.11
CA SER A 98 5.35 25.10 3.17
C SER A 98 4.84 24.29 4.37
N ARG A 99 4.69 22.97 4.21
CA ARG A 99 4.08 22.10 5.23
C ARG A 99 5.08 21.44 6.16
N PHE A 100 6.37 21.50 5.83
CA PHE A 100 7.42 20.76 6.51
C PHE A 100 8.66 21.62 6.72
N SER A 101 9.47 21.22 7.70
CA SER A 101 10.73 21.85 8.08
C SER A 101 11.88 20.82 8.10
N VAL A 102 13.11 21.30 7.98
CA VAL A 102 14.31 20.46 8.21
C VAL A 102 14.28 19.95 9.66
N GLY A 103 14.55 18.67 9.82
CA GLY A 103 14.46 17.96 11.10
C GLY A 103 13.14 17.24 11.35
N ASP A 104 12.10 17.49 10.56
CA ASP A 104 10.82 16.79 10.71
C ASP A 104 11.00 15.30 10.44
N LYS A 105 10.41 14.50 11.33
CA LYS A 105 10.28 13.05 11.17
C LYS A 105 9.06 12.76 10.31
N VAL A 106 9.27 12.13 9.18
CA VAL A 106 8.23 11.88 8.18
C VAL A 106 8.18 10.42 7.77
N PHE A 107 7.04 10.02 7.24
CA PHE A 107 6.85 8.76 6.54
C PHE A 107 6.02 9.00 5.29
N GLY A 108 6.08 8.07 4.35
CA GLY A 108 5.32 8.22 3.12
C GLY A 108 5.52 7.08 2.15
N THR A 109 5.01 7.28 0.94
CA THR A 109 5.15 6.32 -0.15
C THR A 109 5.40 7.05 -1.46
N ILE A 110 6.41 6.60 -2.19
CA ILE A 110 6.77 7.18 -3.50
C ILE A 110 5.70 6.76 -4.51
N ILE A 111 5.14 7.73 -5.23
CA ILE A 111 4.21 7.47 -6.33
C ILE A 111 4.95 6.73 -7.44
N SER A 112 4.35 5.65 -7.91
CA SER A 112 4.93 4.77 -8.91
C SER A 112 4.27 4.90 -10.27
N ASP A 113 5.04 4.62 -11.32
CA ASP A 113 4.48 4.39 -12.65
C ASP A 113 3.60 3.13 -12.64
N PRO A 114 2.36 3.18 -13.16
CA PRO A 114 1.49 2.03 -13.18
C PRO A 114 2.14 0.80 -13.84
N GLY A 115 2.25 -0.28 -13.07
CA GLY A 115 2.82 -1.56 -13.52
C GLY A 115 4.34 -1.61 -13.66
N LEU A 116 5.06 -0.52 -13.40
CA LEU A 116 6.52 -0.45 -13.54
C LEU A 116 7.27 -0.15 -12.23
N GLY A 117 6.55 0.19 -11.17
CA GLY A 117 7.18 0.57 -9.90
C GLY A 117 7.74 1.99 -9.89
N THR A 118 8.64 2.26 -8.97
CA THR A 118 9.26 3.57 -8.82
C THR A 118 10.53 3.68 -9.67
N LYS A 119 10.79 4.85 -10.22
CA LYS A 119 12.05 5.08 -10.94
C LYS A 119 13.24 5.17 -9.97
N LYS A 120 13.03 5.78 -8.81
CA LYS A 120 14.07 6.04 -7.82
C LYS A 120 14.13 4.98 -6.72
N GLY A 121 12.99 4.56 -6.17
CA GLY A 121 12.87 3.62 -5.05
C GLY A 121 13.19 4.22 -3.69
N ALA A 122 12.52 3.68 -2.66
CA ALA A 122 12.75 4.09 -1.28
C ALA A 122 13.93 3.36 -0.62
N LEU A 123 14.38 2.25 -1.21
CA LEU A 123 15.51 1.46 -0.68
C LEU A 123 16.83 2.14 -1.05
N ALA A 124 17.04 3.30 -0.45
CA ALA A 124 18.21 4.16 -0.60
C ALA A 124 18.53 4.86 0.73
N THR A 125 19.76 5.33 0.88
CA THR A 125 20.16 6.07 2.10
C THR A 125 19.53 7.45 2.19
N GLU A 126 19.11 7.99 1.04
CA GLU A 126 18.49 9.30 0.91
C GLU A 126 17.60 9.31 -0.34
N ILE A 127 16.49 10.03 -0.27
CA ILE A 127 15.54 10.19 -1.38
C ILE A 127 15.06 11.64 -1.48
N CYS A 128 14.70 12.07 -2.69
CA CYS A 128 13.99 13.32 -2.95
C CYS A 128 12.54 12.97 -3.32
N VAL A 129 11.58 13.50 -2.58
CA VAL A 129 10.16 13.23 -2.73
C VAL A 129 9.33 14.51 -2.70
N SER A 130 8.15 14.50 -3.31
CA SER A 130 7.21 15.60 -3.19
C SER A 130 6.68 15.72 -1.78
N GLU A 131 6.42 16.93 -1.29
CA GLU A 131 5.74 17.14 -0.01
C GLU A 131 4.34 16.49 0.04
N SER A 132 3.73 16.20 -1.12
CA SER A 132 2.44 15.50 -1.22
C SER A 132 2.54 13.99 -0.97
N GLU A 133 3.73 13.41 -1.03
CA GLU A 133 3.98 11.98 -0.85
C GLU A 133 4.30 11.61 0.61
N ILE A 134 4.36 12.61 1.51
CA ILE A 134 4.76 12.43 2.90
C ILE A 134 3.75 13.00 3.89
N ALA A 135 3.82 12.48 5.12
CA ALA A 135 3.14 12.99 6.29
C ALA A 135 4.10 13.03 7.50
N LEU A 136 3.81 13.88 8.48
CA LEU A 136 4.51 13.86 9.75
C LEU A 136 4.33 12.50 10.43
N LYS A 137 5.43 11.94 10.93
CA LYS A 137 5.38 10.70 11.71
C LYS A 137 4.72 10.97 13.06
N PRO A 138 3.66 10.23 13.44
CA PRO A 138 3.12 10.30 14.79
C PRO A 138 4.19 10.02 15.86
N GLU A 139 4.14 10.72 16.98
CA GLU A 139 5.14 10.56 18.04
C GLU A 139 5.11 9.19 18.70
N ASN A 140 3.93 8.59 18.79
CA ASN A 140 3.67 7.32 19.48
C ASN A 140 4.08 6.06 18.68
N ILE A 141 4.62 6.20 17.47
CA ILE A 141 5.14 5.08 16.69
C ILE A 141 6.61 5.32 16.34
N ASP A 142 7.39 4.25 16.20
CA ASP A 142 8.79 4.33 15.77
C ASP A 142 8.91 4.43 14.23
N MET A 143 10.14 4.55 13.72
CA MET A 143 10.40 4.67 12.29
C MET A 143 10.06 3.37 11.54
N ASN A 144 10.26 2.20 12.15
CA ASN A 144 9.99 0.92 11.51
C ASN A 144 8.48 0.75 11.27
N HIS A 145 7.66 1.01 12.30
CA HIS A 145 6.20 0.98 12.14
C HIS A 145 5.72 2.03 11.14
N ALA A 146 6.23 3.26 11.21
CA ALA A 146 5.85 4.32 10.28
C ALA A 146 6.15 3.96 8.82
N ALA A 147 7.30 3.33 8.55
CA ALA A 147 7.69 2.92 7.21
C ALA A 147 6.75 1.88 6.58
N THR A 148 5.99 1.11 7.38
CA THR A 148 5.06 0.10 6.85
C THR A 148 3.68 0.66 6.48
N MET A 149 3.41 1.92 6.78
CA MET A 149 2.06 2.48 6.67
C MET A 149 1.73 3.09 5.29
N GLY A 150 2.72 3.40 4.46
CA GLY A 150 2.53 4.18 3.25
C GLY A 150 1.50 3.60 2.27
N VAL A 151 1.87 2.55 1.56
CA VAL A 151 0.99 1.87 0.57
C VAL A 151 -0.27 1.33 1.23
N ALA A 152 -0.14 0.72 2.42
CA ALA A 152 -1.27 0.11 3.10
C ALA A 152 -2.34 1.14 3.49
N SER A 153 -1.96 2.28 4.07
CA SER A 153 -2.90 3.34 4.47
C SER A 153 -3.59 3.98 3.28
N LEU A 154 -2.85 4.27 2.19
CA LEU A 154 -3.44 4.81 0.97
C LEU A 154 -4.43 3.84 0.33
N THR A 155 -4.08 2.54 0.29
CA THR A 155 -4.93 1.48 -0.26
C THR A 155 -6.23 1.36 0.53
N VAL A 156 -6.13 1.28 1.86
CA VAL A 156 -7.29 1.19 2.77
C VAL A 156 -8.17 2.43 2.67
N GLY A 157 -7.56 3.63 2.75
CA GLY A 157 -8.30 4.89 2.64
C GLY A 157 -9.03 5.04 1.30
N GLY A 158 -8.39 4.64 0.21
CA GLY A 158 -8.99 4.63 -1.13
C GLY A 158 -10.13 3.63 -1.25
N ALA A 159 -9.95 2.40 -0.77
CA ALA A 159 -10.96 1.35 -0.80
C ALA A 159 -12.20 1.72 0.01
N PHE A 160 -12.04 2.16 1.25
CA PHE A 160 -13.17 2.53 2.11
C PHE A 160 -13.89 3.79 1.64
N ARG A 161 -13.19 4.74 1.04
CA ARG A 161 -13.83 5.89 0.39
C ARG A 161 -14.71 5.44 -0.78
N ARG A 162 -14.22 4.50 -1.60
CA ARG A 162 -14.95 3.98 -2.76
C ARG A 162 -16.24 3.25 -2.39
N ILE A 163 -16.23 2.48 -1.29
CA ILE A 163 -17.44 1.80 -0.81
C ILE A 163 -18.26 2.63 0.18
N ASN A 164 -17.85 3.88 0.45
CA ASN A 164 -18.50 4.82 1.35
C ASN A 164 -18.72 4.25 2.76
N LEU A 165 -17.65 3.75 3.39
CA LEU A 165 -17.69 3.20 4.75
C LEU A 165 -18.04 4.29 5.77
N ASN A 166 -18.97 3.98 6.68
CA ASN A 166 -19.37 4.86 7.77
C ASN A 166 -19.67 4.08 9.08
N SER A 167 -19.96 4.81 10.16
CA SER A 167 -20.15 4.24 11.50
C SER A 167 -21.40 3.33 11.67
N LYS A 168 -22.31 3.31 10.71
CA LYS A 168 -23.49 2.45 10.76
C LYS A 168 -23.28 1.10 10.08
N ASP A 169 -22.16 0.95 9.38
CA ASP A 169 -21.86 -0.24 8.60
C ASP A 169 -21.38 -1.41 9.47
N VAL A 170 -21.72 -2.61 9.01
CA VAL A 170 -21.06 -3.86 9.38
C VAL A 170 -20.21 -4.27 8.19
N VAL A 171 -18.88 -4.21 8.34
CA VAL A 171 -17.93 -4.51 7.27
C VAL A 171 -17.21 -5.82 7.53
N VAL A 172 -17.18 -6.70 6.53
CA VAL A 172 -16.34 -7.90 6.52
C VAL A 172 -15.03 -7.59 5.82
N ILE A 173 -13.91 -8.02 6.40
CA ILE A 173 -12.56 -7.84 5.84
C ILE A 173 -11.90 -9.21 5.71
N SER A 174 -11.55 -9.64 4.50
CA SER A 174 -10.77 -10.87 4.28
C SER A 174 -9.28 -10.63 4.51
N ALA A 175 -8.52 -11.68 4.85
CA ALA A 175 -7.11 -11.59 5.25
C ALA A 175 -6.87 -10.49 6.31
N ALA A 176 -7.76 -10.40 7.29
CA ALA A 176 -7.84 -9.31 8.25
C ALA A 176 -6.59 -9.20 9.15
N SER A 177 -5.84 -10.27 9.37
CA SER A 177 -4.57 -10.28 10.12
C SER A 177 -3.34 -9.93 9.27
N GLY A 178 -3.49 -9.77 7.95
CA GLY A 178 -2.41 -9.43 7.04
C GLY A 178 -2.03 -7.93 7.07
N GLY A 179 -0.96 -7.55 6.36
CA GLY A 179 -0.42 -6.19 6.38
C GLY A 179 -1.44 -5.10 6.01
N ILE A 180 -2.24 -5.29 4.96
CA ILE A 180 -3.32 -4.34 4.61
C ILE A 180 -4.55 -4.58 5.47
N GLY A 181 -4.92 -5.86 5.72
CA GLY A 181 -6.13 -6.22 6.46
C GLY A 181 -6.13 -5.66 7.89
N SER A 182 -5.02 -5.76 8.61
CA SER A 182 -4.92 -5.23 9.98
C SER A 182 -5.05 -3.71 10.06
N ILE A 183 -4.53 -2.98 9.08
CA ILE A 183 -4.73 -1.53 8.97
C ILE A 183 -6.18 -1.21 8.60
N ALA A 184 -6.80 -2.02 7.72
CA ALA A 184 -8.20 -1.87 7.36
C ALA A 184 -9.14 -2.08 8.56
N VAL A 185 -8.86 -3.10 9.39
CA VAL A 185 -9.59 -3.34 10.65
C VAL A 185 -9.53 -2.11 11.53
N GLN A 186 -8.33 -1.64 11.87
CA GLN A 186 -8.14 -0.49 12.75
C GLN A 186 -8.80 0.79 12.19
N TYR A 187 -8.67 1.03 10.90
CA TYR A 187 -9.30 2.18 10.25
C TYR A 187 -10.84 2.11 10.35
N ALA A 188 -11.43 0.95 10.08
CA ALA A 188 -12.89 0.77 10.13
C ALA A 188 -13.42 0.90 11.56
N VAL A 189 -12.72 0.32 12.55
CA VAL A 189 -13.04 0.46 13.98
C VAL A 189 -12.95 1.94 14.40
N ALA A 190 -11.89 2.65 14.01
CA ALA A 190 -11.74 4.08 14.29
C ALA A 190 -12.84 4.95 13.64
N LYS A 191 -13.45 4.48 12.54
CA LYS A 191 -14.63 5.10 11.91
C LYS A 191 -15.93 4.77 12.63
N GLY A 192 -15.91 3.92 13.66
CA GLY A 192 -17.09 3.48 14.40
C GLY A 192 -17.90 2.38 13.72
N ALA A 193 -17.39 1.76 12.65
CA ALA A 193 -18.04 0.62 12.01
C ALA A 193 -17.87 -0.65 12.84
N THR A 194 -18.83 -1.59 12.75
CA THR A 194 -18.66 -2.95 13.25
C THR A 194 -17.81 -3.73 12.25
N VAL A 195 -16.73 -4.36 12.73
CA VAL A 195 -15.79 -5.08 11.86
C VAL A 195 -15.83 -6.57 12.15
N ILE A 196 -15.99 -7.39 11.10
CA ILE A 196 -15.83 -8.84 11.16
C ILE A 196 -14.59 -9.17 10.32
N GLY A 197 -13.57 -9.74 10.97
CA GLY A 197 -12.28 -10.05 10.34
C GLY A 197 -12.14 -11.54 10.03
N ILE A 198 -11.89 -11.88 8.75
CA ILE A 198 -11.62 -13.27 8.36
C ILE A 198 -10.11 -13.51 8.37
N ALA A 199 -9.67 -14.49 9.18
CA ALA A 199 -8.28 -14.90 9.29
C ALA A 199 -8.18 -16.40 9.71
N SER A 200 -6.98 -16.91 9.97
CA SER A 200 -6.81 -18.21 10.63
C SER A 200 -7.28 -18.15 12.08
N LYS A 201 -7.68 -19.30 12.63
CA LYS A 201 -8.10 -19.43 14.02
C LYS A 201 -7.05 -18.90 15.01
N ASN A 202 -5.78 -19.09 14.71
CA ASN A 202 -4.66 -18.63 15.54
C ASN A 202 -4.53 -17.10 15.64
N ASN A 203 -5.18 -16.37 14.76
CA ASN A 203 -5.19 -14.90 14.77
C ASN A 203 -6.44 -14.28 15.42
N ALA A 204 -7.30 -15.09 16.06
CA ALA A 204 -8.54 -14.60 16.66
C ALA A 204 -8.27 -13.52 17.73
N GLU A 205 -7.44 -13.82 18.73
CA GLU A 205 -7.07 -12.88 19.80
C GLU A 205 -6.45 -11.58 19.26
N TYR A 206 -5.63 -11.70 18.20
CA TYR A 206 -5.08 -10.51 17.53
C TYR A 206 -6.18 -9.64 16.93
N LEU A 207 -7.13 -10.22 16.22
CA LEU A 207 -8.25 -9.47 15.62
C LEU A 207 -9.14 -8.85 16.69
N GLU A 208 -9.41 -9.56 17.80
CA GLU A 208 -10.16 -9.03 18.95
C GLU A 208 -9.42 -7.83 19.57
N SER A 209 -8.10 -7.91 19.71
CA SER A 209 -7.28 -6.81 20.23
C SER A 209 -7.34 -5.55 19.35
N LEU A 210 -7.63 -5.71 18.06
CA LEU A 210 -7.86 -4.61 17.12
C LEU A 210 -9.32 -4.11 17.10
N GLY A 211 -10.22 -4.74 17.86
CA GLY A 211 -11.64 -4.41 17.94
C GLY A 211 -12.52 -5.06 16.86
N ALA A 212 -12.06 -6.11 16.19
CA ALA A 212 -12.85 -6.88 15.23
C ALA A 212 -13.41 -8.15 15.84
N ILE A 213 -14.53 -8.63 15.30
CA ILE A 213 -15.10 -9.95 15.58
C ILE A 213 -14.40 -10.95 14.66
N PRO A 214 -13.67 -11.95 15.20
CA PRO A 214 -12.92 -12.90 14.37
C PRO A 214 -13.84 -13.97 13.77
N VAL A 215 -13.56 -14.35 12.51
CA VAL A 215 -14.14 -15.51 11.82
C VAL A 215 -12.99 -16.30 11.19
N SER A 216 -12.97 -17.61 11.41
CA SER A 216 -11.97 -18.49 10.81
C SER A 216 -12.34 -18.88 9.39
N TYR A 217 -11.38 -18.81 8.47
CA TYR A 217 -11.54 -19.37 7.11
C TYR A 217 -11.42 -20.90 7.08
N GLU A 218 -11.10 -21.53 8.21
CA GLU A 218 -10.97 -22.99 8.36
C GLU A 218 -12.33 -23.69 8.54
N GLU A 219 -13.40 -22.89 8.70
CA GLU A 219 -14.79 -23.32 8.90
C GLU A 219 -15.68 -22.87 7.71
N ASP A 220 -16.96 -23.13 7.82
CA ASP A 220 -17.94 -22.53 6.89
C ASP A 220 -18.04 -21.03 7.12
N VAL A 221 -17.29 -20.27 6.31
CA VAL A 221 -17.18 -18.82 6.45
C VAL A 221 -18.53 -18.14 6.35
N GLN A 222 -19.39 -18.53 5.39
CA GLN A 222 -20.69 -17.88 5.22
C GLN A 222 -21.59 -18.08 6.46
N LYS A 223 -21.66 -19.29 6.95
CA LYS A 223 -22.43 -19.62 8.16
C LYS A 223 -21.89 -18.89 9.38
N SER A 224 -20.57 -18.87 9.54
CA SER A 224 -19.91 -18.19 10.66
C SER A 224 -20.14 -16.67 10.61
N LEU A 225 -20.01 -16.04 9.44
CA LEU A 225 -20.30 -14.61 9.27
C LEU A 225 -21.74 -14.26 9.67
N LEU A 226 -22.71 -15.06 9.23
CA LEU A 226 -24.12 -14.83 9.54
C LEU A 226 -24.46 -15.05 11.01
N SER A 227 -23.72 -15.97 11.70
CA SER A 227 -23.95 -16.25 13.13
C SER A 227 -23.38 -15.18 14.05
N VAL A 228 -22.26 -14.55 13.70
CA VAL A 228 -21.60 -13.54 14.55
C VAL A 228 -22.00 -12.11 14.25
N ALA A 229 -22.60 -11.86 13.11
CA ALA A 229 -22.97 -10.50 12.70
C ALA A 229 -24.11 -9.93 13.58
N PRO A 230 -23.87 -8.84 14.34
CA PRO A 230 -24.89 -8.28 15.24
C PRO A 230 -26.01 -7.55 14.48
N LYS A 231 -25.78 -7.22 13.22
CA LYS A 231 -26.70 -6.56 12.28
C LYS A 231 -26.39 -7.05 10.87
N PRO A 232 -27.25 -6.79 9.87
CA PRO A 232 -26.98 -7.15 8.48
C PRO A 232 -25.61 -6.62 8.02
N ILE A 233 -24.84 -7.48 7.36
CA ILE A 233 -23.58 -7.11 6.73
C ILE A 233 -23.87 -6.14 5.59
N THR A 234 -23.18 -5.00 5.57
CA THR A 234 -23.45 -3.91 4.60
C THR A 234 -22.29 -3.64 3.66
N LYS A 235 -21.07 -4.02 4.05
CA LYS A 235 -19.83 -3.79 3.28
C LYS A 235 -18.93 -5.02 3.32
N PHE A 236 -18.11 -5.14 2.27
CA PHE A 236 -17.07 -6.16 2.19
C PHE A 236 -15.80 -5.57 1.61
N LEU A 237 -14.66 -5.77 2.26
CA LEU A 237 -13.34 -5.46 1.73
C LEU A 237 -12.55 -6.76 1.57
N ASP A 238 -12.34 -7.16 0.32
CA ASP A 238 -11.54 -8.33 0.01
C ASP A 238 -10.07 -7.93 -0.18
N CYS A 239 -9.23 -8.40 0.75
CA CYS A 239 -7.78 -8.23 0.74
C CYS A 239 -7.02 -9.50 0.31
N TYR A 240 -7.72 -10.61 0.03
CA TYR A 240 -7.13 -11.90 -0.29
C TYR A 240 -7.31 -12.30 -1.77
N GLY A 241 -8.50 -12.11 -2.32
CA GLY A 241 -8.90 -12.63 -3.63
C GLY A 241 -9.69 -13.94 -3.54
N GLY A 242 -9.58 -14.79 -4.56
CA GLY A 242 -10.32 -16.04 -4.63
C GLY A 242 -11.84 -15.83 -4.71
N ASP A 243 -12.59 -16.60 -3.93
CA ASP A 243 -14.05 -16.59 -3.98
C ASP A 243 -14.73 -15.57 -3.02
N TYR A 244 -13.96 -14.73 -2.34
CA TYR A 244 -14.52 -13.77 -1.38
C TYR A 244 -15.46 -12.73 -2.01
N VAL A 245 -15.23 -12.33 -3.24
CA VAL A 245 -16.15 -11.46 -3.97
C VAL A 245 -17.48 -12.19 -4.26
N LYS A 246 -17.42 -13.49 -4.61
CA LYS A 246 -18.63 -14.32 -4.79
C LYS A 246 -19.38 -14.49 -3.47
N LEU A 247 -18.66 -14.75 -2.39
CA LEU A 247 -19.22 -14.79 -1.04
C LEU A 247 -19.93 -13.49 -0.68
N ALA A 248 -19.33 -12.32 -0.98
CA ALA A 248 -19.98 -11.04 -0.72
C ALA A 248 -21.30 -10.89 -1.48
N PHE A 249 -21.38 -11.34 -2.73
CA PHE A 249 -22.63 -11.37 -3.50
C PHE A 249 -23.65 -12.35 -2.90
N SER A 250 -23.23 -13.54 -2.44
CA SER A 250 -24.13 -14.52 -1.80
C SER A 250 -24.72 -14.01 -0.48
N LEU A 251 -24.02 -13.09 0.20
CA LEU A 251 -24.53 -12.35 1.37
C LEU A 251 -25.51 -11.22 1.01
N GLY A 252 -25.84 -11.04 -0.27
CA GLY A 252 -26.78 -10.04 -0.76
C GLY A 252 -26.18 -8.65 -1.00
N LEU A 253 -24.86 -8.50 -0.93
CA LEU A 253 -24.23 -7.20 -1.15
C LEU A 253 -24.23 -6.80 -2.63
N LYS A 254 -24.38 -5.50 -2.89
CA LYS A 254 -24.23 -4.92 -4.24
C LYS A 254 -22.77 -4.61 -4.53
N GLY A 255 -22.37 -4.61 -5.80
CA GLY A 255 -21.01 -4.30 -6.22
C GLY A 255 -20.46 -2.95 -5.71
N THR A 256 -21.35 -1.96 -5.49
CA THR A 256 -20.99 -0.66 -4.89
C THR A 256 -20.61 -0.74 -3.40
N SER A 257 -20.92 -1.85 -2.74
CA SER A 257 -20.60 -2.13 -1.33
C SER A 257 -19.41 -3.08 -1.16
N ILE A 258 -18.83 -3.54 -2.27
CA ILE A 258 -17.73 -4.51 -2.28
C ILE A 258 -16.48 -3.82 -2.82
N GLY A 259 -15.40 -3.84 -2.05
CA GLY A 259 -14.06 -3.48 -2.47
C GLY A 259 -13.19 -4.73 -2.59
N THR A 260 -12.42 -4.87 -3.67
CA THR A 260 -11.37 -5.89 -3.77
C THR A 260 -10.04 -5.23 -4.12
N LEU A 261 -8.98 -5.69 -3.49
CA LEU A 261 -7.60 -5.23 -3.71
C LEU A 261 -6.84 -6.20 -4.63
N VAL A 262 -7.44 -7.35 -4.90
CA VAL A 262 -6.87 -8.39 -5.77
C VAL A 262 -7.75 -8.51 -7.00
N PRO A 263 -7.19 -8.41 -8.21
CA PRO A 263 -7.96 -8.65 -9.42
C PRO A 263 -8.61 -10.03 -9.36
N SER A 264 -9.92 -10.10 -9.47
CA SER A 264 -10.60 -11.37 -9.71
C SER A 264 -10.32 -11.84 -11.15
N PRO A 265 -10.11 -13.13 -11.36
CA PRO A 265 -9.97 -13.69 -12.70
C PRO A 265 -11.24 -13.50 -13.52
#